data_62618a5f477f52cb9b689e7dc0a0df62
#
_entry.id   62618a5f477f52cb9b689e7dc0a0df62
#
_cell.length_a   1.000
_cell.length_b   1.000
_cell.length_c   1.000
_cell.angle_alpha   90.00
_cell.angle_beta   90.00
_cell.angle_gamma   90.00
#
_symmetry.space_group_name_H-M   'P 1'
#
loop_
_entity.id
_entity.type
_entity.pdbx_description
1 polymer ?
#
loop_
_entity_poly.entity_id
_entity_poly.type
_entity_poly.pdbx_seq_one_letter_code
_entity_poly.pdbx_strand_id
1 'polypeptide(L)'
;MRILYTVQRYGEAVVGGSEAATRAFAEHLVGRGHHVEVITSCAQSYVDWADVYEPGTEEINGVVVHRLPVLAPRTPEKFGPIHGWMITGPRPGPLFEQLRWAKYMGPDMAGYSAWVNDNVHRFDAAIFMTYMYSSTTCGLPAAAGRLPTVLQP
;
A
#
# COMPACT_ATOMS: atom_id res chain seq x y z
N MET A 1 -16.33 -11.61 -8.88
CA MET A 1 -15.52 -10.43 -9.25
C MET A 1 -14.07 -10.70 -8.90
N ARG A 2 -13.15 -10.07 -9.63
CA ARG A 2 -11.72 -10.03 -9.31
C ARG A 2 -11.42 -8.68 -8.67
N ILE A 3 -10.95 -8.66 -7.42
CA ILE A 3 -10.79 -7.45 -6.63
C ILE A 3 -9.33 -7.32 -6.21
N LEU A 4 -8.75 -6.14 -6.46
CA LEU A 4 -7.41 -5.79 -6.01
C LEU A 4 -7.49 -4.92 -4.76
N TYR A 5 -6.83 -5.33 -3.68
CA TYR A 5 -6.50 -4.46 -2.56
C TYR A 5 -5.06 -3.97 -2.64
N THR A 6 -4.85 -2.73 -2.30
CA THR A 6 -3.51 -2.20 -2.09
C THR A 6 -3.38 -1.68 -0.66
N VAL A 7 -2.41 -2.19 0.06
CA VAL A 7 -2.15 -1.84 1.44
C VAL A 7 -0.64 -1.92 1.71
N GLN A 8 -0.16 -1.09 2.61
CA GLN A 8 1.29 -0.98 2.85
C GLN A 8 1.91 -2.23 3.47
N ARG A 9 1.15 -3.00 4.26
CA ARG A 9 1.57 -4.27 4.90
C ARG A 9 0.39 -5.24 4.94
N TYR A 10 0.66 -6.53 4.83
CA TYR A 10 -0.36 -7.57 4.91
C TYR A 10 0.21 -8.86 5.51
N GLY A 11 -0.54 -9.52 6.38
CA GLY A 11 -0.16 -10.79 7.00
C GLY A 11 -0.79 -10.99 8.38
N GLU A 12 -0.79 -12.21 8.88
CA GLU A 12 -1.38 -12.55 10.17
C GLU A 12 -0.67 -11.87 11.35
N ALA A 13 0.66 -11.77 11.27
CA ALA A 13 1.49 -11.13 12.29
C ALA A 13 1.55 -9.59 12.16
N VAL A 14 0.88 -8.99 11.16
CA VAL A 14 0.87 -7.55 10.97
C VAL A 14 -0.20 -6.91 11.85
N VAL A 15 0.23 -6.02 12.74
CA VAL A 15 -0.65 -5.26 13.63
C VAL A 15 -0.88 -3.86 13.07
N GLY A 16 -2.14 -3.48 12.89
CA GLY A 16 -2.57 -2.17 12.40
C GLY A 16 -4.04 -2.18 12.02
N GLY A 17 -4.72 -1.04 12.17
CA GLY A 17 -6.17 -0.95 11.89
C GLY A 17 -6.52 -1.17 10.43
N SER A 18 -5.82 -0.49 9.52
CA SER A 18 -6.02 -0.62 8.08
C SER A 18 -5.67 -2.02 7.56
N GLU A 19 -4.59 -2.61 8.09
CA GLU A 19 -4.14 -3.94 7.72
C GLU A 19 -5.10 -5.02 8.22
N ALA A 20 -5.57 -4.91 9.46
CA ALA A 20 -6.56 -5.81 10.02
C ALA A 20 -7.89 -5.71 9.27
N ALA A 21 -8.34 -4.49 8.94
CA ALA A 21 -9.54 -4.27 8.14
C ALA A 21 -9.38 -4.85 6.72
N THR A 22 -8.24 -4.62 6.07
CA THR A 22 -7.96 -5.19 4.73
C THR A 22 -8.05 -6.71 4.77
N ARG A 23 -7.42 -7.34 5.76
CA ARG A 23 -7.44 -8.80 5.92
C ARG A 23 -8.86 -9.31 6.11
N ALA A 24 -9.62 -8.71 7.04
CA ALA A 24 -10.99 -9.13 7.32
C ALA A 24 -11.90 -8.99 6.08
N PHE A 25 -11.80 -7.89 5.34
CA PHE A 25 -12.59 -7.69 4.13
C PHE A 25 -12.17 -8.63 3.00
N ALA A 26 -10.86 -8.81 2.77
CA ALA A 26 -10.34 -9.69 1.74
C ALA A 26 -10.79 -11.14 1.96
N GLU A 27 -10.59 -11.67 3.15
CA GLU A 27 -11.01 -13.03 3.54
C GLU A 27 -12.54 -13.19 3.47
N HIS A 28 -13.30 -12.18 3.91
CA HIS A 28 -14.77 -12.21 3.80
C HIS A 28 -15.22 -12.27 2.34
N LEU A 29 -14.60 -11.50 1.45
CA LEU A 29 -14.94 -11.51 0.03
C LEU A 29 -14.56 -12.84 -0.64
N VAL A 30 -13.44 -13.44 -0.26
CA VAL A 30 -13.08 -14.81 -0.69
C VAL A 30 -14.15 -15.80 -0.26
N GLY A 31 -14.58 -15.75 1.01
CA GLY A 31 -15.66 -16.60 1.53
C GLY A 31 -17.01 -16.42 0.80
N ARG A 32 -17.19 -15.30 0.09
CA ARG A 32 -18.36 -15.03 -0.76
C ARG A 32 -18.14 -15.40 -2.24
N GLY A 33 -17.04 -16.06 -2.57
CA GLY A 33 -16.75 -16.55 -3.92
C GLY A 33 -16.13 -15.51 -4.85
N HIS A 34 -15.58 -14.40 -4.32
CA HIS A 34 -14.80 -13.45 -5.11
C HIS A 34 -13.32 -13.89 -5.17
N HIS A 35 -12.63 -13.54 -6.24
CA HIS A 35 -11.19 -13.68 -6.35
C HIS A 35 -10.55 -12.39 -5.85
N VAL A 36 -9.76 -12.49 -4.80
CA VAL A 36 -9.13 -11.33 -4.16
C VAL A 36 -7.62 -11.45 -4.22
N GLU A 37 -6.98 -10.41 -4.74
CA GLU A 37 -5.54 -10.27 -4.72
C GLU A 37 -5.17 -9.02 -3.89
N VAL A 38 -4.08 -9.11 -3.13
CA VAL A 38 -3.52 -8.00 -2.35
C VAL A 38 -2.12 -7.72 -2.85
N ILE A 39 -1.80 -6.47 -3.15
CA ILE A 39 -0.41 -6.05 -3.37
C ILE A 39 0.07 -5.25 -2.17
N THR A 40 1.24 -5.62 -1.66
CA THR A 40 1.79 -5.11 -0.40
C THR A 40 3.32 -5.13 -0.40
N SER A 41 3.94 -4.57 0.65
CA SER A 41 5.39 -4.66 0.86
C SER A 41 5.81 -5.96 1.57
N CYS A 42 7.12 -6.22 1.55
CA CYS A 42 7.75 -7.25 2.39
C CYS A 42 7.93 -6.82 3.85
N ALA A 43 7.55 -5.60 4.22
CA ALA A 43 7.73 -5.09 5.57
C ALA A 43 6.65 -5.59 6.54
N GLN A 44 7.05 -5.88 7.77
CA GLN A 44 6.15 -6.18 8.88
C GLN A 44 5.87 -4.94 9.74
N SER A 45 6.84 -4.03 9.89
CA SER A 45 6.75 -2.84 10.71
C SER A 45 6.65 -1.57 9.86
N TYR A 46 5.80 -0.62 10.29
CA TYR A 46 5.74 0.71 9.69
C TYR A 46 6.81 1.67 10.25
N VAL A 47 7.55 1.25 11.26
CA VAL A 47 8.55 2.11 11.90
C VAL A 47 9.74 2.34 10.99
N ASP A 48 10.24 1.29 10.40
CA ASP A 48 11.45 1.27 9.58
C ASP A 48 11.25 0.76 8.15
N TRP A 49 10.14 0.08 7.88
CA TRP A 49 9.86 -0.59 6.61
C TRP A 49 10.90 -1.66 6.26
N ALA A 50 11.53 -2.29 7.26
CA ALA A 50 12.46 -3.38 7.00
C ALA A 50 11.73 -4.60 6.40
N ASP A 51 12.31 -5.18 5.35
CA ASP A 51 11.79 -6.40 4.76
C ASP A 51 11.96 -7.57 5.74
N VAL A 52 10.85 -8.23 6.05
CA VAL A 52 10.78 -9.43 6.92
C VAL A 52 10.23 -10.60 6.13
N TYR A 53 9.31 -10.34 5.21
CA TYR A 53 8.75 -11.36 4.32
C TYR A 53 9.55 -11.44 3.04
N GLU A 54 9.61 -12.64 2.44
CA GLU A 54 10.22 -12.85 1.14
C GLU A 54 9.39 -12.20 0.02
N PRO A 55 10.05 -11.57 -0.99
CA PRO A 55 9.36 -11.09 -2.17
C PRO A 55 8.75 -12.22 -2.97
N GLY A 56 7.60 -12.00 -3.57
CA GLY A 56 6.95 -13.01 -4.41
C GLY A 56 5.44 -13.03 -4.27
N THR A 57 4.86 -14.15 -4.59
CA THR A 57 3.41 -14.37 -4.49
C THR A 57 3.14 -15.59 -3.61
N GLU A 58 2.25 -15.42 -2.65
CA GLU A 58 1.79 -16.47 -1.74
C GLU A 58 0.27 -16.42 -1.62
N GLU A 59 -0.31 -17.41 -0.96
CA GLU A 59 -1.74 -17.43 -0.62
C GLU A 59 -1.91 -17.47 0.90
N ILE A 60 -2.72 -16.56 1.42
CA ILE A 60 -3.06 -16.49 2.84
C ILE A 60 -4.59 -16.51 2.96
N ASN A 61 -5.14 -17.56 3.55
CA ASN A 61 -6.59 -17.72 3.76
C ASN A 61 -7.42 -17.54 2.47
N GLY A 62 -6.92 -18.03 1.33
CA GLY A 62 -7.56 -17.92 0.02
C GLY A 62 -7.35 -16.57 -0.67
N VAL A 63 -6.63 -15.65 -0.08
CA VAL A 63 -6.25 -14.36 -0.66
C VAL A 63 -4.87 -14.50 -1.31
N VAL A 64 -4.74 -14.12 -2.59
CA VAL A 64 -3.44 -14.09 -3.28
C VAL A 64 -2.71 -12.81 -2.89
N VAL A 65 -1.51 -12.95 -2.35
CA VAL A 65 -0.71 -11.83 -1.82
C VAL A 65 0.57 -11.66 -2.64
N HIS A 66 0.72 -10.50 -3.27
CA HIS A 66 1.91 -10.10 -4.00
C HIS A 66 2.78 -9.20 -3.11
N ARG A 67 3.98 -9.68 -2.75
CA ARG A 67 4.93 -8.95 -1.91
C ARG A 67 6.03 -8.33 -2.74
N LEU A 68 6.22 -7.03 -2.59
CA LEU A 68 7.30 -6.29 -3.24
C LEU A 68 8.33 -5.84 -2.19
N PRO A 69 9.63 -5.96 -2.49
CA PRO A 69 10.66 -5.51 -1.58
C PRO A 69 10.64 -3.98 -1.45
N VAL A 70 11.01 -3.50 -0.28
CA VAL A 70 11.15 -2.07 0.01
C VAL A 70 12.53 -1.60 -0.47
N LEU A 71 12.55 -0.57 -1.32
CA LEU A 71 13.80 -0.04 -1.91
C LEU A 71 14.75 0.55 -0.87
N ALA A 72 14.18 1.19 0.16
CA ALA A 72 14.98 1.75 1.24
C ALA A 72 14.16 1.79 2.53
N PRO A 73 14.69 1.28 3.66
CA PRO A 73 14.07 1.44 4.96
C PRO A 73 13.87 2.91 5.33
N ARG A 74 12.85 3.19 6.12
CA ARG A 74 12.64 4.52 6.69
C ARG A 74 13.72 4.80 7.72
N THR A 75 14.35 5.97 7.63
CA THR A 75 15.29 6.43 8.64
C THR A 75 14.72 7.64 9.37
N PRO A 76 14.74 7.64 10.72
CA PRO A 76 14.24 8.77 11.52
C PRO A 76 14.88 10.10 11.14
N GLU A 77 16.18 10.08 10.80
CA GLU A 77 16.97 11.26 10.44
C GLU A 77 16.46 11.95 9.16
N LYS A 78 15.92 11.16 8.23
CA LYS A 78 15.34 11.69 6.96
C LYS A 78 13.87 12.01 7.11
N PHE A 79 13.11 11.12 7.76
CA PHE A 79 11.67 11.24 7.89
C PHE A 79 11.26 12.29 8.93
N GLY A 80 11.89 12.28 10.12
CA GLY A 80 11.49 13.13 11.24
C GLY A 80 11.41 14.63 10.91
N PRO A 81 12.46 15.24 10.35
CA PRO A 81 12.44 16.67 10.01
C PRO A 81 11.35 17.06 9.00
N ILE A 82 11.18 16.27 7.94
CA ILE A 82 10.16 16.58 6.92
C ILE A 82 8.76 16.34 7.46
N HIS A 83 8.56 15.31 8.28
CA HIS A 83 7.27 15.02 8.93
C HIS A 83 6.89 16.15 9.90
N GLY A 84 7.82 16.58 10.75
CA GLY A 84 7.62 17.71 11.65
C GLY A 84 7.23 18.97 10.88
N TRP A 85 7.96 19.31 9.82
CA TRP A 85 7.65 20.47 8.99
C TRP A 85 6.28 20.37 8.32
N MET A 86 5.89 19.19 7.79
CA MET A 86 4.58 18.97 7.19
C MET A 86 3.41 19.14 8.17
N ILE A 87 3.62 18.83 9.46
CA ILE A 87 2.59 19.00 10.48
C ILE A 87 2.48 20.46 10.94
N THR A 88 3.61 21.16 11.12
CA THR A 88 3.69 22.47 11.76
C THR A 88 3.85 23.64 10.78
N GLY A 89 4.24 23.36 9.53
CA GLY A 89 4.52 24.35 8.52
C GLY A 89 3.28 24.96 7.87
N PRO A 90 3.48 25.89 6.91
CA PRO A 90 2.38 26.54 6.19
C PRO A 90 1.54 25.53 5.39
N ARG A 91 0.25 25.76 5.28
CA ARG A 91 -0.70 24.90 4.56
C ARG A 91 -1.42 25.65 3.45
N PRO A 92 -1.50 25.07 2.24
CA PRO A 92 -0.77 23.87 1.80
C PRO A 92 0.72 24.16 1.69
N GLY A 93 1.55 23.18 2.06
CA GLY A 93 2.99 23.24 1.81
C GLY A 93 3.31 23.16 0.30
N PRO A 94 4.53 23.54 -0.13
CA PRO A 94 4.93 23.40 -1.52
C PRO A 94 4.80 21.95 -2.01
N LEU A 95 4.36 21.76 -3.25
CA LEU A 95 4.14 20.41 -3.83
C LEU A 95 5.39 19.53 -3.73
N PHE A 96 6.56 20.10 -3.94
CA PHE A 96 7.83 19.37 -3.83
C PHE A 96 8.00 18.73 -2.44
N GLU A 97 7.68 19.46 -1.37
CA GLU A 97 7.81 18.95 0.00
C GLU A 97 6.71 17.92 0.31
N GLN A 98 5.52 18.07 -0.25
CA GLN A 98 4.46 17.06 -0.12
C GLN A 98 4.88 15.74 -0.77
N LEU A 99 5.43 15.78 -1.99
CA LEU A 99 5.93 14.60 -2.70
C LEU A 99 7.12 13.95 -1.97
N ARG A 100 8.02 14.77 -1.46
CA ARG A 100 9.15 14.31 -0.66
C ARG A 100 8.70 13.64 0.63
N TRP A 101 7.75 14.24 1.34
CA TRP A 101 7.14 13.65 2.53
C TRP A 101 6.46 12.31 2.22
N ALA A 102 5.64 12.24 1.18
CA ALA A 102 4.98 11.01 0.75
C ALA A 102 5.99 9.89 0.44
N LYS A 103 7.11 10.23 -0.21
CA LYS A 103 8.19 9.28 -0.46
C LYS A 103 8.81 8.74 0.84
N TYR A 104 9.11 9.61 1.80
CA TYR A 104 9.70 9.19 3.08
C TYR A 104 8.67 8.56 4.03
N MET A 105 7.38 8.81 3.82
CA MET A 105 6.33 8.09 4.53
C MET A 105 6.39 6.59 4.20
N GLY A 106 6.67 6.25 2.97
CA GLY A 106 6.86 4.88 2.49
C GLY A 106 5.59 4.02 2.53
N PRO A 107 5.74 2.69 2.41
CA PRO A 107 6.94 2.01 1.94
C PRO A 107 7.20 2.30 0.45
N ASP A 108 8.45 2.58 0.07
CA ASP A 108 8.85 2.75 -1.35
C ASP A 108 9.10 1.35 -1.93
N MET A 109 8.08 0.76 -2.52
CA MET A 109 8.10 -0.62 -3.01
C MET A 109 8.66 -0.71 -4.43
N ALA A 110 9.64 -1.62 -4.62
CA ALA A 110 10.27 -1.84 -5.91
C ALA A 110 9.25 -2.25 -6.98
N GLY A 111 9.17 -1.48 -8.07
CA GLY A 111 8.31 -1.80 -9.22
C GLY A 111 6.80 -1.66 -8.96
N TYR A 112 6.36 -1.13 -7.83
CA TYR A 112 4.95 -1.09 -7.45
C TYR A 112 4.04 -0.41 -8.49
N SER A 113 4.40 0.81 -8.91
CA SER A 113 3.58 1.54 -9.89
C SER A 113 3.54 0.83 -11.25
N ALA A 114 4.64 0.21 -11.67
CA ALA A 114 4.67 -0.62 -12.87
C ALA A 114 3.77 -1.84 -12.72
N TRP A 115 3.87 -2.55 -11.59
CA TRP A 115 3.01 -3.70 -11.33
C TRP A 115 1.52 -3.35 -11.38
N VAL A 116 1.11 -2.25 -10.72
CA VAL A 116 -0.30 -1.79 -10.76
C VAL A 116 -0.69 -1.46 -12.19
N ASN A 117 0.13 -0.69 -12.92
CA ASN A 117 -0.13 -0.30 -14.30
C ASN A 117 -0.32 -1.50 -15.23
N ASP A 118 0.52 -2.51 -15.08
CA ASP A 118 0.54 -3.69 -15.96
C ASP A 118 -0.55 -4.71 -15.61
N ASN A 119 -1.06 -4.72 -14.38
CA ASN A 119 -2.00 -5.73 -13.91
C ASN A 119 -3.42 -5.22 -13.64
N VAL A 120 -3.63 -3.91 -13.51
CA VAL A 120 -4.93 -3.35 -13.13
C VAL A 120 -6.09 -3.79 -14.05
N HIS A 121 -5.80 -4.04 -15.31
CA HIS A 121 -6.78 -4.52 -16.30
C HIS A 121 -7.35 -5.92 -16.02
N ARG A 122 -6.71 -6.68 -15.11
CA ARG A 122 -7.16 -8.04 -14.72
C ARG A 122 -8.28 -8.01 -13.68
N PHE A 123 -8.58 -6.82 -13.11
CA PHE A 123 -9.51 -6.67 -12.00
C PHE A 123 -10.77 -5.91 -12.39
N ASP A 124 -11.85 -6.21 -11.67
CA ASP A 124 -13.13 -5.52 -11.79
C ASP A 124 -13.20 -4.27 -10.92
N ALA A 125 -12.42 -4.22 -9.83
CA ALA A 125 -12.31 -3.07 -8.93
C ALA A 125 -10.96 -3.08 -8.20
N ALA A 126 -10.48 -1.88 -7.81
CA ALA A 126 -9.32 -1.70 -6.94
C ALA A 126 -9.69 -0.90 -5.68
N ILE A 127 -9.19 -1.35 -4.53
CA ILE A 127 -9.43 -0.73 -3.22
C ILE A 127 -8.09 -0.34 -2.63
N PHE A 128 -7.91 0.96 -2.38
CA PHE A 128 -6.72 1.54 -1.80
C PHE A 128 -6.98 1.84 -0.33
N MET A 129 -6.19 1.21 0.54
CA MET A 129 -6.32 1.35 1.98
C MET A 129 -5.39 2.43 2.49
N THR A 130 -5.95 3.38 3.24
CA THR A 130 -5.33 4.60 3.74
C THR A 130 -4.92 5.59 2.63
N TYR A 131 -4.75 6.86 2.97
CA TYR A 131 -4.45 7.92 1.98
C TYR A 131 -2.98 8.38 1.98
N MET A 132 -2.24 8.12 3.07
CA MET A 132 -0.93 8.77 3.29
C MET A 132 0.27 7.97 2.77
N TYR A 133 0.11 6.69 2.51
CA TYR A 133 1.23 5.81 2.12
C TYR A 133 1.44 5.76 0.60
N SER A 134 2.62 5.36 0.20
CA SER A 134 2.99 5.24 -1.22
C SER A 134 2.13 4.21 -1.96
N SER A 135 1.62 3.18 -1.28
CA SER A 135 0.64 2.25 -1.83
C SER A 135 -0.58 2.96 -2.41
N THR A 136 -1.00 4.07 -1.83
CA THR A 136 -2.11 4.90 -2.35
C THR A 136 -1.60 6.03 -3.22
N THR A 137 -0.63 6.83 -2.77
CA THR A 137 -0.20 8.02 -3.52
C THR A 137 0.44 7.71 -4.87
N CYS A 138 1.04 6.52 -5.02
CA CYS A 138 1.62 6.05 -6.28
C CYS A 138 0.69 5.11 -7.06
N GLY A 139 -0.11 4.28 -6.38
CA GLY A 139 -0.95 3.28 -7.03
C GLY A 139 -2.29 3.83 -7.51
N LEU A 140 -2.92 4.71 -6.75
CA LEU A 140 -4.21 5.28 -7.12
C LEU A 140 -4.18 6.01 -8.48
N PRO A 141 -3.18 6.86 -8.80
CA PRO A 141 -3.09 7.47 -10.12
C PRO A 141 -2.94 6.45 -11.27
N ALA A 142 -2.28 5.32 -11.02
CA ALA A 142 -2.10 4.28 -12.03
C ALA A 142 -3.39 3.48 -12.29
N ALA A 143 -4.30 3.41 -11.32
CA ALA A 143 -5.57 2.67 -11.42
C ALA A 143 -6.75 3.57 -11.83
N ALA A 144 -6.76 4.81 -11.38
CA ALA A 144 -7.88 5.75 -11.56
C ALA A 144 -8.21 5.97 -13.06
N GLY A 145 -9.49 5.89 -13.39
CA GLY A 145 -9.97 6.02 -14.77
C GLY A 145 -9.85 4.75 -15.63
N ARG A 146 -9.23 3.68 -15.10
CA ARG A 146 -9.06 2.40 -15.82
C ARG A 146 -10.01 1.31 -15.31
N LEU A 147 -10.39 1.39 -14.04
CA LEU A 147 -11.40 0.54 -13.42
C LEU A 147 -12.06 1.29 -12.25
N PRO A 148 -13.21 0.78 -11.74
CA PRO A 148 -13.80 1.29 -10.49
C PRO A 148 -12.79 1.26 -9.36
N THR A 149 -12.57 2.40 -8.73
CA THR A 149 -11.52 2.57 -7.71
C THR A 149 -12.11 3.16 -6.45
N VAL A 150 -11.83 2.56 -5.30
CA VAL A 150 -12.26 3.02 -3.97
C VAL A 150 -11.03 3.40 -3.15
N LEU A 151 -11.07 4.58 -2.54
CA LEU A 151 -10.14 4.98 -1.49
C LEU A 151 -10.84 4.83 -0.15
N GLN A 152 -10.30 3.98 0.71
CA GLN A 152 -10.75 3.83 2.09
C GLN A 152 -9.70 4.48 3.02
N PRO A 153 -10.07 5.60 3.67
CA PRO A 153 -9.16 6.33 4.55
C PRO A 153 -8.90 5.60 5.87
#